data_14c25fdb11b043e9f6a9653542ed61aa
#
_entry.id   14c25fdb11b043e9f6a9653542ed61aa
#
_cell.length_a   1.000
_cell.length_b   1.000
_cell.length_c   1.000
_cell.angle_alpha   90.00
_cell.angle_beta   90.00
_cell.angle_gamma   90.00
#
_symmetry.space_group_name_H-M   'P 1'
#
loop_
_entity.id
_entity.type
_entity.pdbx_description
1 polymer ?
#
loop_
_entity_poly.entity_id
_entity_poly.type
_entity_poly.pdbx_seq_one_letter_code
_entity_poly.pdbx_strand_id
1 'polypeptide(L)'
;MKNLTVYYSTPKQGILPAFFSECLDITDPVFTFDRFMEEIDLRKYLSKLPAHELGRIRYNPVNMLKTVLFGFMDEGCISLRKLEDNCKVNIRYKYLMDGKCPSYRTFGYFINTVLMNQAESLFYEITQEIITKEHVDLDHLYIDGSKFEANANKYSWVWKKGTEKSRFRLYTKISALLEEINGMLGCSGLKVEINSEYAPEYLELILSKLHEIWSLDEEKFVHGKGHHKSPEQRNYEKLKMYLHKIKEYGEKLSICGENRNSYSKTDHSATFMRIKRDYMGNDQLLPAYNVQVGIADEYIAVLDVNQYRSDMDCFVPLLEKFYEHHEIYPKYPVADAGYGSFNNYLYCSKHGMEACMKFPMFFKETTNKKYHEDPFRAVNFKTTVDGALLCPNGKKFKFVYRKNIRGNQYGRQEEIYECEDCSGCPYAERCKKTPHNRRISLNRELTKVHAEVIGRLTDTRGFLLRRNRAIQAEGTFGVMKNDREYDRIVRRGMDSVKMEVFLVSIGFN
;
A
#
# COMPACT_ATOMS: atom_id res chain seq x y z
N MET A 1 25.74 60.21 24.06
CA MET A 1 25.27 59.12 23.15
C MET A 1 26.20 59.11 21.94
N LYS A 2 27.03 58.05 21.78
CA LYS A 2 27.79 57.88 20.55
C LYS A 2 26.77 57.65 19.42
N ASN A 3 26.90 58.45 18.39
CA ASN A 3 25.96 58.48 17.29
C ASN A 3 26.02 57.11 16.55
N LEU A 4 25.13 56.19 16.89
CA LEU A 4 25.05 54.86 16.31
C LEU A 4 24.83 54.90 14.77
N THR A 5 24.33 55.99 14.25
CA THR A 5 24.16 56.25 12.81
C THR A 5 25.44 56.17 12.01
N VAL A 6 26.59 56.50 12.61
CA VAL A 6 27.89 56.43 11.91
C VAL A 6 28.31 54.96 11.65
N TYR A 7 27.92 54.04 12.50
CA TYR A 7 28.24 52.63 12.33
C TYR A 7 27.27 51.89 11.38
N TYR A 8 26.13 52.49 11.09
CA TYR A 8 25.11 51.93 10.19
C TYR A 8 24.97 52.71 8.90
N SER A 9 25.83 53.72 8.63
CA SER A 9 25.85 54.52 7.41
C SER A 9 26.53 53.80 6.26
N THR A 10 27.27 52.76 6.48
CA THR A 10 27.67 51.84 5.40
C THR A 10 26.50 50.94 5.13
N PRO A 11 25.90 51.06 3.97
CA PRO A 11 24.73 50.27 3.64
C PRO A 11 25.07 48.80 3.70
N LYS A 12 24.08 48.00 4.03
CA LYS A 12 24.07 46.57 3.73
C LYS A 12 24.10 46.34 2.22
N GLN A 13 24.84 47.17 1.48
CA GLN A 13 25.12 47.04 0.05
C GLN A 13 26.36 46.17 -0.08
N GLY A 14 26.13 44.88 -0.34
CA GLY A 14 27.16 44.02 -0.88
C GLY A 14 27.34 44.31 -2.36
N ILE A 15 28.56 44.24 -2.87
CA ILE A 15 28.80 44.09 -4.29
C ILE A 15 28.29 42.71 -4.62
N LEU A 16 27.16 42.62 -5.37
CA LEU A 16 26.69 41.33 -5.84
C LEU A 16 27.61 40.87 -6.96
N PRO A 17 28.17 39.65 -6.90
CA PRO A 17 28.91 39.10 -8.03
C PRO A 17 28.01 39.09 -9.27
N ALA A 18 28.62 39.14 -10.46
CA ALA A 18 27.91 39.16 -11.72
C ALA A 18 27.11 37.84 -11.93
N PHE A 19 27.58 36.74 -11.36
CA PHE A 19 26.97 35.41 -11.45
C PHE A 19 26.67 34.81 -10.05
N PHE A 20 25.52 34.13 -9.90
CA PHE A 20 25.18 33.46 -8.66
C PHE A 20 26.17 32.32 -8.30
N SER A 21 26.80 31.71 -9.31
CA SER A 21 27.85 30.71 -9.13
C SER A 21 29.06 31.21 -8.37
N GLU A 22 29.39 32.52 -8.47
CA GLU A 22 30.52 33.12 -7.76
C GLU A 22 30.24 33.31 -6.25
N CYS A 23 28.96 33.23 -5.85
CA CYS A 23 28.54 33.32 -4.45
C CYS A 23 28.50 31.98 -3.75
N LEU A 24 28.76 30.89 -4.45
CA LEU A 24 28.73 29.52 -3.95
C LEU A 24 30.15 28.97 -3.89
N ASP A 25 30.40 28.12 -2.88
CA ASP A 25 31.64 27.34 -2.84
C ASP A 25 31.67 26.37 -4.01
N ILE A 26 32.84 26.16 -4.62
CA ILE A 26 33.01 25.25 -5.77
C ILE A 26 32.63 23.81 -5.43
N THR A 27 32.65 23.45 -4.16
CA THR A 27 32.23 22.13 -3.65
C THR A 27 30.74 22.06 -3.29
N ASP A 28 29.98 23.11 -3.55
CA ASP A 28 28.55 23.13 -3.21
C ASP A 28 27.79 22.03 -3.97
N PRO A 29 26.95 21.21 -3.27
CA PRO A 29 26.21 20.11 -3.86
C PRO A 29 25.34 20.50 -5.07
N VAL A 30 24.92 21.77 -5.17
CA VAL A 30 24.09 22.22 -6.30
C VAL A 30 24.80 22.09 -7.65
N PHE A 31 26.13 22.24 -7.68
CA PHE A 31 26.88 22.08 -8.93
C PHE A 31 26.97 20.62 -9.38
N THR A 32 27.16 19.70 -8.43
CA THR A 32 27.15 18.25 -8.72
C THR A 32 25.76 17.83 -9.20
N PHE A 33 24.72 18.28 -8.51
CA PHE A 33 23.33 18.04 -8.90
C PHE A 33 23.03 18.59 -10.30
N ASP A 34 23.39 19.86 -10.58
CA ASP A 34 23.10 20.50 -11.85
C ASP A 34 23.79 19.79 -13.02
N ARG A 35 25.08 19.44 -12.86
CA ARG A 35 25.84 18.65 -13.82
C ARG A 35 25.24 17.28 -14.07
N PHE A 36 24.86 16.58 -13.01
CA PHE A 36 24.21 15.28 -13.13
C PHE A 36 22.89 15.38 -13.91
N MET A 37 22.07 16.42 -13.62
CA MET A 37 20.81 16.64 -14.33
C MET A 37 20.99 17.05 -15.80
N GLU A 38 22.13 17.55 -16.21
CA GLU A 38 22.44 17.85 -17.61
C GLU A 38 22.68 16.62 -18.47
N GLU A 39 23.05 15.49 -17.85
CA GLU A 39 23.24 14.21 -18.53
C GLU A 39 21.92 13.50 -18.84
N ILE A 40 20.82 13.93 -18.17
CA ILE A 40 19.48 13.36 -18.33
C ILE A 40 18.68 14.22 -19.30
N ASP A 41 18.01 13.62 -20.29
CA ASP A 41 17.10 14.36 -21.17
C ASP A 41 15.79 14.74 -20.45
N LEU A 42 15.86 15.79 -19.67
CA LEU A 42 14.69 16.31 -18.94
C LEU A 42 13.58 16.84 -19.86
N ARG A 43 13.88 17.17 -21.12
CA ARG A 43 12.91 17.80 -22.05
C ARG A 43 11.78 16.84 -22.40
N LYS A 44 12.03 15.54 -22.46
CA LYS A 44 10.99 14.54 -22.74
C LYS A 44 9.86 14.54 -21.71
N TYR A 45 10.16 14.87 -20.46
CA TYR A 45 9.16 14.98 -19.38
C TYR A 45 8.33 16.27 -19.45
N LEU A 46 8.75 17.23 -20.28
CA LEU A 46 8.13 18.54 -20.43
C LEU A 46 7.16 18.61 -21.61
N SER A 47 7.01 17.54 -22.39
CA SER A 47 6.17 17.48 -23.59
C SER A 47 4.69 17.75 -23.35
N LYS A 48 4.20 17.52 -22.13
CA LYS A 48 2.79 17.79 -21.74
C LYS A 48 2.50 19.26 -21.40
N LEU A 49 3.52 20.13 -21.39
CA LEU A 49 3.27 21.54 -21.16
C LEU A 49 2.56 22.13 -22.39
N PRO A 50 1.41 22.81 -22.20
CA PRO A 50 0.70 23.42 -23.31
C PRO A 50 1.56 24.47 -24.02
N ALA A 51 1.40 24.62 -25.34
CA ALA A 51 2.07 25.65 -26.09
C ALA A 51 1.75 27.04 -25.48
N HIS A 52 2.73 27.94 -25.48
CA HIS A 52 2.58 29.27 -24.90
C HIS A 52 2.72 30.32 -26.01
N GLU A 53 1.59 30.71 -26.58
CA GLU A 53 1.57 31.63 -27.72
C GLU A 53 1.34 33.07 -27.30
N LEU A 54 0.67 33.34 -26.20
CA LEU A 54 0.28 34.69 -25.76
C LEU A 54 0.41 34.86 -24.24
N GLY A 55 0.76 36.06 -23.77
CA GLY A 55 0.80 36.44 -22.37
C GLY A 55 2.22 36.57 -21.77
N ARG A 56 2.34 36.48 -20.44
CA ARG A 56 3.63 36.63 -19.73
C ARG A 56 4.58 35.51 -20.10
N ILE A 57 5.86 35.83 -20.37
CA ILE A 57 6.90 34.83 -20.64
C ILE A 57 6.93 33.78 -19.53
N ARG A 58 6.89 32.53 -19.93
CA ARG A 58 6.94 31.36 -19.02
C ARG A 58 8.34 31.26 -18.41
N TYR A 59 8.40 30.77 -17.18
CA TYR A 59 9.67 30.33 -16.58
C TYR A 59 10.24 29.14 -17.37
N ASN A 60 11.57 29.04 -17.42
CA ASN A 60 12.22 27.91 -18.06
C ASN A 60 11.76 26.61 -17.35
N PRO A 61 11.09 25.69 -18.05
CA PRO A 61 10.53 24.50 -17.42
C PRO A 61 11.61 23.48 -16.97
N VAL A 62 12.79 23.47 -17.61
CA VAL A 62 13.92 22.64 -17.17
C VAL A 62 14.45 23.15 -15.83
N ASN A 63 14.63 24.48 -15.69
CA ASN A 63 15.07 25.09 -14.44
C ASN A 63 14.03 24.83 -13.32
N MET A 64 12.73 24.92 -13.63
CA MET A 64 11.67 24.60 -12.68
C MET A 64 11.74 23.13 -12.22
N LEU A 65 11.96 22.21 -13.16
CA LEU A 65 12.09 20.79 -12.85
C LEU A 65 13.33 20.54 -11.97
N LYS A 66 14.50 21.03 -12.37
CA LYS A 66 15.72 20.93 -11.55
C LYS A 66 15.50 21.52 -10.14
N THR A 67 14.86 22.68 -10.04
CA THR A 67 14.58 23.32 -8.74
C THR A 67 13.66 22.51 -7.85
N VAL A 68 12.62 21.90 -8.42
CA VAL A 68 11.73 20.99 -7.65
C VAL A 68 12.50 19.77 -7.16
N LEU A 69 13.25 19.10 -8.02
CA LEU A 69 14.03 17.90 -7.66
C LEU A 69 15.10 18.23 -6.61
N PHE A 70 15.83 19.34 -6.80
CA PHE A 70 16.79 19.82 -5.81
C PHE A 70 16.14 20.11 -4.46
N GLY A 71 14.92 20.65 -4.47
CA GLY A 71 14.16 20.89 -3.23
C GLY A 71 13.87 19.60 -2.46
N PHE A 72 13.55 18.51 -3.15
CA PHE A 72 13.37 17.20 -2.51
C PHE A 72 14.70 16.59 -2.04
N MET A 73 15.80 16.85 -2.75
CA MET A 73 17.14 16.42 -2.33
C MET A 73 17.61 17.18 -1.07
N ASP A 74 17.46 18.51 -1.06
CA ASP A 74 17.98 19.39 -0.02
C ASP A 74 17.16 19.33 1.29
N GLU A 75 15.81 19.26 1.16
CA GLU A 75 14.88 19.36 2.30
C GLU A 75 14.04 18.09 2.56
N GLY A 76 14.21 17.05 1.75
CA GLY A 76 13.39 15.83 1.83
C GLY A 76 12.00 16.04 1.23
N CYS A 77 10.98 16.34 2.03
CA CYS A 77 9.62 16.64 1.54
C CYS A 77 9.36 18.15 1.62
N ILE A 78 9.67 18.85 0.53
CA ILE A 78 9.55 20.31 0.48
C ILE A 78 8.12 20.79 0.16
N SER A 79 7.62 21.78 0.89
CA SER A 79 6.35 22.42 0.57
C SER A 79 6.48 23.44 -0.57
N LEU A 80 5.38 23.66 -1.30
CA LEU A 80 5.36 24.63 -2.41
C LEU A 80 5.72 26.06 -1.96
N ARG A 81 5.31 26.46 -0.74
CA ARG A 81 5.65 27.76 -0.17
C ARG A 81 7.13 27.84 0.17
N LYS A 82 7.70 26.78 0.69
CA LYS A 82 9.13 26.72 0.98
C LYS A 82 9.97 26.79 -0.29
N LEU A 83 9.53 26.13 -1.40
CA LEU A 83 10.17 26.27 -2.71
C LEU A 83 10.18 27.75 -3.18
N GLU A 84 9.05 28.44 -3.08
CA GLU A 84 8.98 29.87 -3.39
C GLU A 84 9.91 30.70 -2.51
N ASP A 85 9.91 30.46 -1.20
CA ASP A 85 10.73 31.21 -0.25
C ASP A 85 12.22 30.92 -0.47
N ASN A 86 12.61 29.68 -0.75
CA ASN A 86 13.99 29.33 -1.09
C ASN A 86 14.44 30.07 -2.38
N CYS A 87 13.61 30.17 -3.40
CA CYS A 87 13.95 30.97 -4.60
C CYS A 87 14.15 32.46 -4.29
N LYS A 88 13.53 32.99 -3.21
CA LYS A 88 13.73 34.41 -2.80
C LYS A 88 15.03 34.64 -2.06
N VAL A 89 15.41 33.68 -1.16
CA VAL A 89 16.45 33.93 -0.17
C VAL A 89 17.68 33.01 -0.30
N ASN A 90 17.53 31.80 -0.82
CA ASN A 90 18.62 30.82 -0.91
C ASN A 90 19.33 30.92 -2.26
N ILE A 91 20.66 31.08 -2.21
CA ILE A 91 21.49 31.32 -3.41
C ILE A 91 21.51 30.10 -4.33
N ARG A 92 21.43 28.86 -3.82
CA ARG A 92 21.37 27.62 -4.61
C ARG A 92 20.15 27.61 -5.53
N TYR A 93 18.99 27.98 -4.98
CA TYR A 93 17.73 28.04 -5.73
C TYR A 93 17.71 29.22 -6.72
N LYS A 94 18.36 30.35 -6.36
CA LYS A 94 18.55 31.45 -7.28
C LYS A 94 19.45 31.07 -8.46
N TYR A 95 20.49 30.28 -8.22
CA TYR A 95 21.35 29.72 -9.27
C TYR A 95 20.55 28.87 -10.24
N LEU A 96 19.80 27.86 -9.75
CA LEU A 96 18.98 26.97 -10.57
C LEU A 96 17.87 27.69 -11.35
N MET A 97 17.32 28.79 -10.81
CA MET A 97 16.22 29.55 -11.41
C MET A 97 16.65 30.80 -12.17
N ASP A 98 17.95 31.03 -12.41
CA ASP A 98 18.48 32.26 -13.04
C ASP A 98 17.97 33.54 -12.34
N GLY A 99 17.95 33.57 -11.02
CA GLY A 99 17.45 34.66 -10.20
C GLY A 99 15.94 34.88 -10.25
N LYS A 100 15.19 34.04 -10.97
CA LYS A 100 13.72 34.13 -11.04
C LYS A 100 13.07 33.42 -9.85
N CYS A 101 11.91 33.93 -9.42
CA CYS A 101 11.18 33.38 -8.29
C CYS A 101 9.73 33.06 -8.69
N PRO A 102 9.43 31.83 -9.12
CA PRO A 102 8.07 31.38 -9.34
C PRO A 102 7.27 31.36 -8.04
N SER A 103 5.98 31.74 -8.11
CA SER A 103 5.10 31.61 -6.95
C SER A 103 4.79 30.16 -6.61
N TYR A 104 4.41 29.88 -5.36
CA TYR A 104 3.98 28.55 -4.94
C TYR A 104 2.85 27.96 -5.81
N ARG A 105 1.96 28.83 -6.33
CA ARG A 105 0.90 28.42 -7.27
C ARG A 105 1.49 27.95 -8.60
N THR A 106 2.52 28.63 -9.10
CA THR A 106 3.21 28.25 -10.33
C THR A 106 3.91 26.91 -10.19
N PHE A 107 4.61 26.68 -9.07
CA PHE A 107 5.19 25.37 -8.75
C PHE A 107 4.11 24.28 -8.62
N GLY A 108 3.00 24.59 -7.94
CA GLY A 108 1.88 23.65 -7.79
C GLY A 108 1.26 23.26 -9.13
N TYR A 109 1.03 24.24 -10.01
CA TYR A 109 0.55 23.96 -11.37
C TYR A 109 1.55 23.09 -12.15
N PHE A 110 2.83 23.47 -12.12
CA PHE A 110 3.90 22.74 -12.82
C PHE A 110 3.98 21.28 -12.35
N ILE A 111 4.05 21.04 -11.04
CA ILE A 111 4.13 19.69 -10.47
C ILE A 111 2.90 18.87 -10.86
N ASN A 112 1.69 19.42 -10.72
CA ASN A 112 0.47 18.68 -11.02
C ASN A 112 0.26 18.44 -12.54
N THR A 113 0.79 19.32 -13.40
CA THR A 113 0.63 19.18 -14.86
C THR A 113 1.71 18.30 -15.46
N VAL A 114 2.97 18.45 -14.99
CA VAL A 114 4.14 17.77 -15.57
C VAL A 114 4.45 16.47 -14.85
N LEU A 115 4.59 16.51 -13.54
CA LEU A 115 5.15 15.39 -12.77
C LEU A 115 4.12 14.33 -12.38
N MET A 116 2.82 14.62 -12.38
CA MET A 116 1.76 13.72 -11.93
C MET A 116 1.86 12.31 -12.53
N ASN A 117 2.16 12.19 -13.82
CA ASN A 117 2.26 10.91 -14.51
C ASN A 117 3.68 10.64 -15.05
N GLN A 118 4.68 11.39 -14.60
CA GLN A 118 6.06 11.29 -15.10
C GLN A 118 7.06 10.99 -13.99
N ALA A 119 6.67 11.18 -12.72
CA ALA A 119 7.57 11.02 -11.59
C ALA A 119 8.15 9.61 -11.48
N GLU A 120 7.37 8.57 -11.79
CA GLU A 120 7.83 7.17 -11.79
C GLU A 120 8.90 6.96 -12.88
N SER A 121 8.63 7.35 -14.12
CA SER A 121 9.58 7.22 -15.23
C SER A 121 10.85 8.04 -14.99
N LEU A 122 10.71 9.24 -14.43
CA LEU A 122 11.84 10.10 -14.08
C LEU A 122 12.68 9.48 -12.96
N PHE A 123 12.04 8.89 -11.94
CA PHE A 123 12.74 8.18 -10.87
C PHE A 123 13.61 7.05 -11.43
N TYR A 124 13.04 6.19 -12.27
CA TYR A 124 13.80 5.05 -12.81
C TYR A 124 14.92 5.48 -13.76
N GLU A 125 14.75 6.57 -14.52
CA GLU A 125 15.85 7.07 -15.36
C GLU A 125 17.00 7.63 -14.52
N ILE A 126 16.68 8.46 -13.51
CA ILE A 126 17.69 8.98 -12.58
C ILE A 126 18.39 7.82 -11.87
N THR A 127 17.62 6.85 -11.38
CA THR A 127 18.17 5.67 -10.68
C THR A 127 19.04 4.83 -11.61
N GLN A 128 18.67 4.66 -12.88
CA GLN A 128 19.48 3.91 -13.86
C GLN A 128 20.82 4.59 -14.16
N GLU A 129 20.81 5.93 -14.22
CA GLU A 129 22.04 6.71 -14.39
C GLU A 129 22.96 6.56 -13.16
N ILE A 130 22.41 6.61 -11.95
CA ILE A 130 23.16 6.38 -10.70
C ILE A 130 23.73 4.96 -10.69
N ILE A 131 22.91 3.93 -10.98
CA ILE A 131 23.33 2.53 -11.01
C ILE A 131 24.52 2.35 -11.96
N THR A 132 24.48 2.99 -13.11
CA THR A 132 25.54 2.90 -14.12
C THR A 132 26.84 3.56 -13.66
N LYS A 133 26.75 4.75 -13.06
CA LYS A 133 27.93 5.54 -12.60
C LYS A 133 28.59 4.96 -11.37
N GLU A 134 27.78 4.54 -10.40
CA GLU A 134 28.24 4.02 -9.11
C GLU A 134 28.49 2.50 -9.15
N HIS A 135 28.24 1.85 -10.29
CA HIS A 135 28.38 0.39 -10.46
C HIS A 135 27.62 -0.43 -9.40
N VAL A 136 26.38 -0.01 -9.11
CA VAL A 136 25.52 -0.61 -8.08
C VAL A 136 25.29 -2.10 -8.33
N ASP A 137 25.49 -2.94 -7.31
CA ASP A 137 25.24 -4.37 -7.38
C ASP A 137 23.74 -4.70 -7.24
N LEU A 138 23.11 -4.99 -8.37
CA LEU A 138 21.70 -5.38 -8.44
C LEU A 138 21.41 -6.84 -8.09
N ASP A 139 22.44 -7.68 -7.92
CA ASP A 139 22.28 -9.07 -7.48
C ASP A 139 21.70 -9.16 -6.06
N HIS A 140 22.02 -8.20 -5.21
CA HIS A 140 21.57 -8.12 -3.81
C HIS A 140 20.50 -7.05 -3.65
N LEU A 141 19.23 -7.46 -3.53
CA LEU A 141 18.11 -6.54 -3.31
C LEU A 141 17.57 -6.68 -1.89
N TYR A 142 17.72 -5.62 -1.10
CA TYR A 142 17.23 -5.54 0.29
C TYR A 142 15.83 -4.93 0.31
N ILE A 143 14.84 -5.76 0.64
CA ILE A 143 13.42 -5.41 0.55
C ILE A 143 12.86 -5.12 1.93
N ASP A 144 12.16 -4.00 2.05
CA ASP A 144 11.35 -3.66 3.23
C ASP A 144 10.14 -2.81 2.85
N GLY A 145 9.16 -2.78 3.75
CA GLY A 145 7.94 -2.01 3.59
C GLY A 145 7.63 -1.16 4.81
N SER A 146 7.17 0.05 4.57
CA SER A 146 6.75 0.93 5.64
C SER A 146 5.41 1.58 5.35
N LYS A 147 4.60 1.73 6.40
CA LYS A 147 3.29 2.36 6.32
C LYS A 147 3.42 3.83 6.66
N PHE A 148 2.90 4.68 5.75
CA PHE A 148 2.87 6.12 5.90
C PHE A 148 1.43 6.57 6.12
N GLU A 149 1.20 7.42 7.12
CA GLU A 149 -0.12 7.97 7.39
C GLU A 149 -0.58 8.82 6.20
N ALA A 150 -1.82 8.62 5.77
CA ALA A 150 -2.43 9.39 4.70
C ALA A 150 -2.96 10.74 5.23
N ASN A 151 -2.98 11.74 4.36
CA ASN A 151 -3.66 13.00 4.63
C ASN A 151 -5.19 12.83 4.60
N ALA A 152 -5.71 12.07 5.54
CA ALA A 152 -7.12 11.71 5.59
C ALA A 152 -7.67 11.78 7.03
N ASN A 153 -9.01 11.93 7.13
CA ASN A 153 -9.65 11.91 8.42
C ASN A 153 -9.64 10.49 9.01
N LYS A 154 -9.02 10.33 10.17
CA LYS A 154 -8.86 9.07 10.88
C LYS A 154 -10.15 8.53 11.51
N TYR A 155 -11.20 9.34 11.62
CA TYR A 155 -12.49 8.97 12.20
C TYR A 155 -13.61 8.78 11.17
N SER A 156 -13.32 8.86 9.88
CA SER A 156 -14.30 8.68 8.82
C SER A 156 -13.89 7.54 7.88
N TRP A 157 -14.41 6.35 8.16
CA TRP A 157 -14.10 5.11 7.44
C TRP A 157 -15.32 4.43 6.86
N VAL A 158 -15.07 3.56 5.90
CA VAL A 158 -16.01 2.56 5.41
C VAL A 158 -15.36 1.18 5.52
N TRP A 159 -16.05 0.26 6.18
CA TRP A 159 -15.63 -1.13 6.33
C TRP A 159 -16.41 -2.03 5.38
N LYS A 160 -15.72 -2.79 4.50
CA LYS A 160 -16.33 -3.71 3.53
C LYS A 160 -17.32 -4.67 4.20
N LYS A 161 -16.87 -5.44 5.19
CA LYS A 161 -17.74 -6.37 5.94
C LYS A 161 -18.95 -5.70 6.61
N GLY A 162 -18.76 -4.49 7.11
CA GLY A 162 -19.85 -3.71 7.72
C GLY A 162 -20.90 -3.30 6.68
N THR A 163 -20.44 -2.86 5.51
CA THR A 163 -21.30 -2.48 4.38
C THR A 163 -22.04 -3.68 3.81
N GLU A 164 -21.35 -4.82 3.61
CA GLU A 164 -21.97 -6.09 3.18
C GLU A 164 -23.06 -6.55 4.15
N LYS A 165 -22.78 -6.53 5.46
CA LYS A 165 -23.78 -6.87 6.48
C LYS A 165 -24.96 -5.92 6.48
N SER A 166 -24.73 -4.62 6.25
CA SER A 166 -25.80 -3.62 6.16
C SER A 166 -26.63 -3.80 4.89
N ARG A 167 -25.98 -4.14 3.76
CA ARG A 167 -26.66 -4.47 2.49
C ARG A 167 -27.54 -5.71 2.64
N PHE A 168 -27.05 -6.76 3.26
CA PHE A 168 -27.84 -7.98 3.53
C PHE A 168 -29.06 -7.71 4.38
N ARG A 169 -28.90 -6.93 5.48
CA ARG A 169 -30.03 -6.52 6.33
C ARG A 169 -31.03 -5.66 5.56
N LEU A 170 -30.58 -4.87 4.60
CA LEU A 170 -31.44 -4.07 3.76
C LEU A 170 -32.26 -4.94 2.79
N TYR A 171 -31.68 -6.00 2.23
CA TYR A 171 -32.42 -6.98 1.42
C TYR A 171 -33.59 -7.59 2.18
N THR A 172 -33.38 -8.01 3.43
CA THR A 172 -34.47 -8.52 4.28
C THR A 172 -35.59 -7.47 4.49
N LYS A 173 -35.24 -6.19 4.63
CA LYS A 173 -36.24 -5.12 4.76
C LYS A 173 -36.97 -4.83 3.44
N ILE A 174 -36.29 -4.98 2.31
CA ILE A 174 -36.91 -4.85 0.99
C ILE A 174 -37.88 -6.00 0.77
N SER A 175 -37.51 -7.25 1.08
CA SER A 175 -38.40 -8.39 0.96
C SER A 175 -39.69 -8.19 1.75
N ALA A 176 -39.59 -7.79 3.02
CA ALA A 176 -40.76 -7.50 3.88
C ALA A 176 -41.63 -6.35 3.31
N LEU A 177 -41.02 -5.31 2.75
CA LEU A 177 -41.76 -4.22 2.11
C LEU A 177 -42.46 -4.67 0.83
N LEU A 178 -41.84 -5.53 0.03
CA LEU A 178 -42.43 -6.07 -1.21
C LEU A 178 -43.57 -7.05 -0.89
N GLU A 179 -43.53 -7.76 0.26
CA GLU A 179 -44.66 -8.56 0.74
C GLU A 179 -45.87 -7.65 1.10
N GLU A 180 -45.64 -6.53 1.79
CA GLU A 180 -46.66 -5.54 2.09
C GLU A 180 -47.26 -4.94 0.80
N ILE A 181 -46.41 -4.57 -0.16
CA ILE A 181 -46.84 -4.05 -1.46
C ILE A 181 -47.64 -5.10 -2.25
N ASN A 182 -47.21 -6.37 -2.26
CA ASN A 182 -47.97 -7.45 -2.88
C ASN A 182 -49.36 -7.64 -2.25
N GLY A 183 -49.48 -7.47 -0.94
CA GLY A 183 -50.79 -7.47 -0.25
C GLY A 183 -51.71 -6.36 -0.75
N MET A 184 -51.19 -5.17 -1.05
CA MET A 184 -51.93 -4.04 -1.60
C MET A 184 -52.27 -4.21 -3.07
N LEU A 185 -51.40 -4.91 -3.85
CA LEU A 185 -51.60 -5.17 -5.28
C LEU A 185 -52.55 -6.36 -5.56
N GLY A 186 -52.96 -7.11 -4.55
CA GLY A 186 -53.77 -8.34 -4.70
C GLY A 186 -55.05 -8.18 -5.51
N CYS A 187 -55.64 -6.98 -5.58
CA CYS A 187 -56.83 -6.68 -6.38
C CYS A 187 -56.51 -6.42 -7.86
N SER A 188 -55.24 -6.17 -8.24
CA SER A 188 -54.86 -5.84 -9.61
C SER A 188 -54.27 -7.04 -10.39
N GLY A 189 -54.20 -8.21 -9.77
CA GLY A 189 -53.65 -9.43 -10.40
C GLY A 189 -52.13 -9.39 -10.64
N LEU A 190 -51.43 -8.34 -10.21
CA LEU A 190 -50.02 -8.16 -10.34
C LEU A 190 -49.30 -8.60 -9.07
N LYS A 191 -48.16 -9.28 -9.21
CA LYS A 191 -47.31 -9.71 -8.10
C LYS A 191 -45.85 -9.38 -8.40
N VAL A 192 -45.21 -8.71 -7.46
CA VAL A 192 -43.79 -8.44 -7.51
C VAL A 192 -43.02 -9.64 -6.94
N GLU A 193 -42.03 -10.11 -7.66
CA GLU A 193 -41.20 -11.24 -7.24
C GLU A 193 -40.28 -10.84 -6.08
N ILE A 194 -40.16 -11.72 -5.10
CA ILE A 194 -39.34 -11.51 -3.92
C ILE A 194 -38.08 -12.36 -4.06
N ASN A 195 -36.92 -11.69 -4.03
CA ASN A 195 -35.61 -12.32 -4.22
C ASN A 195 -34.78 -12.27 -2.93
N SER A 196 -33.74 -13.06 -2.86
CA SER A 196 -32.75 -13.02 -1.77
C SER A 196 -31.81 -11.82 -1.88
N GLU A 197 -31.60 -11.30 -3.10
CA GLU A 197 -30.78 -10.14 -3.41
C GLU A 197 -31.51 -9.27 -4.45
N TYR A 198 -31.24 -7.98 -4.41
CA TYR A 198 -31.90 -7.00 -5.27
C TYR A 198 -30.89 -6.16 -6.03
N ALA A 199 -30.94 -6.21 -7.35
CA ALA A 199 -30.23 -5.29 -8.21
C ALA A 199 -30.94 -3.90 -8.23
N PRO A 200 -30.21 -2.78 -8.34
CA PRO A 200 -30.81 -1.44 -8.44
C PRO A 200 -31.86 -1.34 -9.57
N GLU A 201 -31.54 -1.91 -10.74
CA GLU A 201 -32.37 -1.87 -11.94
C GLU A 201 -33.73 -2.55 -11.70
N TYR A 202 -33.74 -3.64 -10.94
CA TYR A 202 -34.97 -4.34 -10.58
C TYR A 202 -35.88 -3.47 -9.69
N LEU A 203 -35.31 -2.78 -8.71
CA LEU A 203 -36.06 -1.87 -7.84
C LEU A 203 -36.55 -0.63 -8.59
N GLU A 204 -35.79 -0.13 -9.56
CA GLU A 204 -36.24 0.95 -10.45
C GLU A 204 -37.45 0.54 -11.30
N LEU A 205 -37.41 -0.67 -11.86
CA LEU A 205 -38.54 -1.22 -12.61
C LEU A 205 -39.80 -1.35 -11.74
N ILE A 206 -39.63 -1.82 -10.49
CA ILE A 206 -40.76 -1.90 -9.56
C ILE A 206 -41.31 -0.50 -9.26
N LEU A 207 -40.46 0.48 -8.96
CA LEU A 207 -40.88 1.86 -8.68
C LEU A 207 -41.63 2.47 -9.86
N SER A 208 -41.15 2.27 -11.10
CA SER A 208 -41.84 2.75 -12.30
C SER A 208 -43.24 2.14 -12.42
N LYS A 209 -43.37 0.82 -12.25
CA LYS A 209 -44.66 0.13 -12.31
C LYS A 209 -45.62 0.56 -11.19
N LEU A 210 -45.13 0.74 -9.95
CA LEU A 210 -45.93 1.20 -8.85
C LEU A 210 -46.42 2.64 -9.05
N HIS A 211 -45.60 3.50 -9.67
CA HIS A 211 -45.97 4.86 -10.01
C HIS A 211 -47.15 4.87 -11.00
N GLU A 212 -47.14 3.99 -12.03
CA GLU A 212 -48.21 3.85 -12.98
C GLU A 212 -49.47 3.26 -12.35
N ILE A 213 -49.37 2.14 -11.64
CA ILE A 213 -50.51 1.43 -11.04
C ILE A 213 -51.25 2.27 -10.04
N TRP A 214 -50.53 2.94 -9.15
CA TRP A 214 -51.12 3.77 -8.11
C TRP A 214 -51.37 5.20 -8.57
N SER A 215 -51.13 5.52 -9.86
CA SER A 215 -51.30 6.85 -10.44
C SER A 215 -50.71 7.95 -9.53
N LEU A 216 -49.48 7.73 -9.08
CA LEU A 216 -48.83 8.61 -8.14
C LEU A 216 -48.46 9.94 -8.82
N ASP A 217 -48.77 11.04 -8.15
CA ASP A 217 -48.37 12.40 -8.53
C ASP A 217 -47.41 12.93 -7.46
N GLU A 218 -46.12 12.95 -7.76
CA GLU A 218 -45.10 13.36 -6.79
C GLU A 218 -45.27 14.82 -6.34
N GLU A 219 -45.91 15.69 -7.15
CA GLU A 219 -46.22 17.10 -6.77
C GLU A 219 -47.27 17.19 -5.68
N LYS A 220 -48.15 16.19 -5.58
CA LYS A 220 -49.19 16.10 -4.57
C LYS A 220 -48.78 15.30 -3.33
N PHE A 221 -47.55 14.87 -3.24
CA PHE A 221 -47.06 14.11 -2.09
C PHE A 221 -47.16 14.95 -0.82
N VAL A 222 -47.69 14.34 0.21
CA VAL A 222 -47.80 14.95 1.51
C VAL A 222 -46.48 14.91 2.26
N HIS A 223 -45.95 16.06 2.68
CA HIS A 223 -44.71 16.21 3.41
C HIS A 223 -44.94 16.92 4.77
N GLY A 224 -44.02 16.68 5.72
CA GLY A 224 -43.99 17.36 7.00
C GLY A 224 -44.55 16.56 8.19
N LYS A 225 -44.34 17.09 9.39
CA LYS A 225 -44.87 16.50 10.65
C LYS A 225 -46.36 16.79 10.80
N GLY A 226 -47.15 15.79 11.24
CA GLY A 226 -48.58 15.94 11.49
C GLY A 226 -49.50 15.66 10.31
N HIS A 227 -48.95 15.40 9.13
CA HIS A 227 -49.73 14.99 7.95
C HIS A 227 -49.68 13.48 7.75
N HIS A 228 -50.82 12.86 7.43
CA HIS A 228 -50.91 11.42 7.16
C HIS A 228 -50.67 11.14 5.68
N LYS A 229 -49.58 10.40 5.39
CA LYS A 229 -49.32 9.90 4.06
C LYS A 229 -50.18 8.69 3.74
N SER A 230 -50.64 8.56 2.49
CA SER A 230 -51.30 7.34 2.06
C SER A 230 -50.38 6.12 2.19
N PRO A 231 -50.89 4.90 2.34
CA PRO A 231 -50.06 3.70 2.36
C PRO A 231 -49.20 3.55 1.10
N GLU A 232 -49.75 3.89 -0.09
CA GLU A 232 -49.06 3.85 -1.39
C GLU A 232 -47.88 4.81 -1.40
N GLN A 233 -48.08 6.09 -1.02
CA GLN A 233 -47.03 7.09 -0.94
C GLN A 233 -45.91 6.63 0.02
N ARG A 234 -46.30 6.13 1.20
CA ARG A 234 -45.35 5.67 2.23
C ARG A 234 -44.48 4.54 1.74
N ASN A 235 -45.03 3.52 1.08
CA ASN A 235 -44.34 2.37 0.58
C ASN A 235 -43.46 2.72 -0.65
N TYR A 236 -43.95 3.59 -1.53
CA TYR A 236 -43.20 4.12 -2.65
C TYR A 236 -41.95 4.89 -2.21
N GLU A 237 -42.13 5.87 -1.30
CA GLU A 237 -40.97 6.65 -0.77
C GLU A 237 -39.98 5.76 0.00
N LYS A 238 -40.46 4.77 0.74
CA LYS A 238 -39.61 3.82 1.47
C LYS A 238 -38.82 2.93 0.52
N LEU A 239 -39.41 2.47 -0.57
CA LEU A 239 -38.72 1.70 -1.60
C LEU A 239 -37.69 2.57 -2.36
N LYS A 240 -38.04 3.82 -2.70
CA LYS A 240 -37.14 4.82 -3.30
C LYS A 240 -35.92 5.10 -2.40
N MET A 241 -36.14 5.21 -1.08
CA MET A 241 -35.06 5.34 -0.09
C MET A 241 -34.18 4.06 -0.03
N TYR A 242 -34.76 2.89 -0.12
CA TYR A 242 -34.02 1.64 -0.13
C TYR A 242 -33.18 1.48 -1.39
N LEU A 243 -33.70 1.84 -2.54
CA LEU A 243 -32.96 1.90 -3.80
C LEU A 243 -31.74 2.81 -3.68
N HIS A 244 -31.91 4.03 -3.14
CA HIS A 244 -30.78 4.94 -2.91
C HIS A 244 -29.68 4.31 -2.03
N LYS A 245 -30.07 3.62 -0.96
CA LYS A 245 -29.12 2.92 -0.08
C LYS A 245 -28.44 1.73 -0.77
N ILE A 246 -29.12 0.99 -1.62
CA ILE A 246 -28.49 -0.12 -2.39
C ILE A 246 -27.40 0.43 -3.31
N LYS A 247 -27.70 1.53 -4.03
CA LYS A 247 -26.72 2.22 -4.89
C LYS A 247 -25.53 2.70 -4.05
N GLU A 248 -25.77 3.38 -2.93
CA GLU A 248 -24.73 3.84 -2.01
C GLU A 248 -23.84 2.70 -1.50
N TYR A 249 -24.43 1.54 -1.14
CA TYR A 249 -23.67 0.38 -0.70
C TYR A 249 -22.89 -0.25 -1.85
N GLY A 250 -23.46 -0.27 -3.06
CA GLY A 250 -22.78 -0.71 -4.27
C GLY A 250 -21.52 0.11 -4.56
N GLU A 251 -21.62 1.44 -4.55
CA GLU A 251 -20.50 2.37 -4.72
C GLU A 251 -19.42 2.15 -3.65
N LYS A 252 -19.81 2.04 -2.37
CA LYS A 252 -18.87 1.79 -1.28
C LYS A 252 -18.10 0.48 -1.45
N LEU A 253 -18.77 -0.57 -1.90
CA LEU A 253 -18.13 -1.87 -2.14
C LEU A 253 -17.24 -1.84 -3.37
N SER A 254 -17.64 -1.12 -4.42
CA SER A 254 -16.82 -0.90 -5.62
C SER A 254 -15.51 -0.16 -5.29
N ILE A 255 -15.56 0.91 -4.47
CA ILE A 255 -14.36 1.62 -4.00
C ILE A 255 -13.45 0.68 -3.19
N CYS A 256 -13.98 -0.19 -2.34
CA CYS A 256 -13.17 -1.19 -1.62
C CYS A 256 -12.50 -2.17 -2.57
N GLY A 257 -13.15 -2.56 -3.65
CA GLY A 257 -12.67 -3.61 -4.55
C GLY A 257 -12.52 -4.97 -3.86
N GLU A 258 -11.76 -5.88 -4.46
CA GLU A 258 -11.59 -7.25 -3.91
C GLU A 258 -10.60 -7.31 -2.76
N ASN A 259 -9.49 -6.62 -2.86
CA ASN A 259 -8.31 -6.79 -1.99
C ASN A 259 -8.32 -5.93 -0.72
N ARG A 260 -9.12 -4.86 -0.69
CA ARG A 260 -9.21 -3.97 0.48
C ARG A 260 -10.40 -4.32 1.36
N ASN A 261 -10.24 -4.11 2.65
CA ASN A 261 -11.33 -4.29 3.62
C ASN A 261 -11.92 -2.96 4.11
N SER A 262 -11.32 -1.85 3.76
CA SER A 262 -11.72 -0.51 4.22
C SER A 262 -11.14 0.59 3.35
N TYR A 263 -11.73 1.78 3.42
CA TYR A 263 -11.15 3.01 2.89
C TYR A 263 -11.57 4.22 3.73
N SER A 264 -10.83 5.34 3.60
CA SER A 264 -11.21 6.61 4.22
C SER A 264 -12.18 7.39 3.34
N LYS A 265 -13.21 8.02 3.93
CA LYS A 265 -14.16 8.86 3.18
C LYS A 265 -13.53 10.14 2.62
N THR A 266 -12.42 10.59 3.18
CA THR A 266 -11.73 11.82 2.76
C THR A 266 -10.57 11.55 1.80
N ASP A 267 -10.09 10.31 1.73
CA ASP A 267 -9.16 9.82 0.73
C ASP A 267 -9.53 8.37 0.39
N HIS A 268 -10.25 8.17 -0.70
CA HIS A 268 -10.77 6.85 -1.10
C HIS A 268 -9.65 5.85 -1.43
N SER A 269 -8.44 6.31 -1.69
CA SER A 269 -7.30 5.46 -1.97
C SER A 269 -6.59 4.99 -0.69
N ALA A 270 -6.74 5.68 0.43
CA ALA A 270 -6.14 5.28 1.70
C ALA A 270 -6.90 4.11 2.34
N THR A 271 -6.15 3.13 2.83
CA THR A 271 -6.68 1.96 3.55
C THR A 271 -6.34 2.05 5.03
N PHE A 272 -7.27 1.62 5.90
CA PHE A 272 -7.00 1.60 7.34
C PHE A 272 -6.05 0.46 7.69
N MET A 273 -4.86 0.81 8.20
CA MET A 273 -3.77 -0.09 8.54
C MET A 273 -3.25 0.20 9.95
N ARG A 274 -2.61 -0.79 10.57
CA ARG A 274 -1.85 -0.58 11.81
C ARG A 274 -0.50 0.02 11.45
N ILE A 275 -0.18 1.18 12.03
CA ILE A 275 1.12 1.85 11.90
C ILE A 275 1.93 1.57 13.17
N LYS A 276 3.21 1.19 13.03
CA LYS A 276 4.09 0.83 14.18
C LYS A 276 4.28 1.99 15.18
N ARG A 277 4.31 3.22 14.69
CA ARG A 277 4.39 4.43 15.52
C ARG A 277 3.01 5.08 15.61
N ASP A 278 2.16 4.53 16.45
CA ASP A 278 0.90 5.15 16.82
C ASP A 278 1.17 6.17 17.93
N TYR A 279 1.04 7.47 17.61
CA TYR A 279 1.20 8.55 18.59
C TYR A 279 0.12 8.53 19.69
N MET A 280 -0.98 7.80 19.50
CA MET A 280 -2.01 7.58 20.50
C MET A 280 -1.68 6.42 21.44
N GLY A 281 -0.74 5.54 21.07
CA GLY A 281 -0.30 4.39 21.86
C GLY A 281 -1.38 3.33 22.13
N ASN A 282 -2.45 3.31 21.31
CA ASN A 282 -3.63 2.45 21.53
C ASN A 282 -3.86 1.43 20.41
N ASP A 283 -2.87 1.21 19.55
CA ASP A 283 -2.96 0.31 18.39
C ASP A 283 -4.09 0.64 17.40
N GLN A 284 -4.50 1.89 17.34
CA GLN A 284 -5.55 2.34 16.44
C GLN A 284 -5.15 2.14 14.98
N LEU A 285 -6.14 1.73 14.16
CA LEU A 285 -5.97 1.70 12.72
C LEU A 285 -6.07 3.12 12.16
N LEU A 286 -5.09 3.52 11.36
CA LEU A 286 -5.04 4.83 10.71
C LEU A 286 -5.15 4.66 9.19
N PRO A 287 -5.72 5.65 8.47
CA PRO A 287 -5.69 5.65 7.01
C PRO A 287 -4.23 5.79 6.56
N ALA A 288 -3.77 4.89 5.71
CA ALA A 288 -2.37 4.79 5.31
C ALA A 288 -2.20 4.21 3.92
N TYR A 289 -0.99 4.39 3.40
CA TYR A 289 -0.45 3.71 2.23
C TYR A 289 0.72 2.83 2.66
N ASN A 290 0.90 1.72 1.97
CA ASN A 290 2.03 0.82 2.19
C ASN A 290 3.07 1.08 1.09
N VAL A 291 4.22 1.63 1.48
CA VAL A 291 5.33 1.92 0.58
C VAL A 291 6.34 0.81 0.72
N GLN A 292 6.66 0.17 -0.40
CA GLN A 292 7.62 -0.90 -0.51
C GLN A 292 8.84 -0.41 -1.27
N VAL A 293 10.02 -0.71 -0.77
CA VAL A 293 11.29 -0.37 -1.43
C VAL A 293 12.18 -1.58 -1.57
N GLY A 294 12.91 -1.64 -2.66
CA GLY A 294 14.04 -2.54 -2.85
C GLY A 294 15.30 -1.71 -3.00
N ILE A 295 16.28 -1.96 -2.14
CA ILE A 295 17.50 -1.18 -2.00
C ILE A 295 18.69 -2.02 -2.43
N ALA A 296 19.53 -1.43 -3.24
CA ALA A 296 20.81 -1.99 -3.69
C ALA A 296 21.91 -0.95 -3.42
N ASP A 297 22.96 -1.33 -2.70
CA ASP A 297 24.09 -0.46 -2.35
C ASP A 297 23.65 0.95 -1.86
N GLU A 298 22.71 0.99 -0.91
CA GLU A 298 22.15 2.21 -0.28
C GLU A 298 21.21 3.04 -1.17
N TYR A 299 21.05 2.71 -2.47
CA TYR A 299 20.14 3.37 -3.38
C TYR A 299 18.80 2.63 -3.48
N ILE A 300 17.71 3.37 -3.58
CA ILE A 300 16.37 2.81 -3.85
C ILE A 300 16.33 2.41 -5.33
N ALA A 301 16.51 1.12 -5.62
CA ALA A 301 16.49 0.59 -6.97
C ALA A 301 15.06 0.37 -7.50
N VAL A 302 14.12 0.07 -6.62
CA VAL A 302 12.71 -0.13 -6.96
C VAL A 302 11.80 0.37 -5.85
N LEU A 303 10.65 0.90 -6.25
CA LEU A 303 9.66 1.48 -5.35
C LEU A 303 8.24 1.08 -5.78
N ASP A 304 7.40 0.70 -4.82
CA ASP A 304 5.96 0.53 -5.04
C ASP A 304 5.14 1.18 -3.93
N VAL A 305 4.03 1.81 -4.32
CA VAL A 305 3.05 2.40 -3.39
C VAL A 305 1.73 1.69 -3.58
N ASN A 306 1.25 1.02 -2.56
CA ASN A 306 0.06 0.21 -2.65
C ASN A 306 -0.88 0.32 -1.44
N GLN A 307 -1.98 -0.42 -1.49
CA GLN A 307 -3.07 -0.39 -0.52
C GLN A 307 -3.15 -1.68 0.31
N TYR A 308 -2.19 -2.59 0.16
CA TYR A 308 -2.16 -3.85 0.89
C TYR A 308 -1.76 -3.63 2.35
N ARG A 309 -2.44 -4.33 3.26
CA ARG A 309 -2.13 -4.28 4.69
C ARG A 309 -0.99 -5.20 5.10
N SER A 310 -0.76 -6.23 4.30
CA SER A 310 0.27 -7.25 4.50
C SER A 310 1.38 -7.05 3.49
N ASP A 311 2.62 -7.10 3.95
CA ASP A 311 3.80 -6.98 3.11
C ASP A 311 4.03 -8.25 2.27
N MET A 312 3.42 -9.37 2.69
CA MET A 312 3.47 -10.66 1.99
C MET A 312 2.95 -10.57 0.55
N ASP A 313 1.87 -9.81 0.35
CA ASP A 313 1.22 -9.64 -0.97
C ASP A 313 1.93 -8.60 -1.84
N CYS A 314 2.88 -7.84 -1.26
CA CYS A 314 3.64 -6.79 -1.95
C CYS A 314 4.92 -7.31 -2.61
N PHE A 315 5.41 -8.47 -2.22
CA PHE A 315 6.72 -9.00 -2.63
C PHE A 315 6.83 -9.25 -4.13
N VAL A 316 5.90 -10.02 -4.68
CA VAL A 316 5.90 -10.35 -6.11
C VAL A 316 5.69 -9.09 -6.97
N PRO A 317 4.70 -8.22 -6.71
CA PRO A 317 4.55 -6.98 -7.47
C PRO A 317 5.80 -6.08 -7.47
N LEU A 318 6.54 -6.02 -6.36
CA LEU A 318 7.76 -5.24 -6.27
C LEU A 318 8.88 -5.84 -7.15
N LEU A 319 9.03 -7.16 -7.15
CA LEU A 319 10.02 -7.83 -8.00
C LEU A 319 9.68 -7.79 -9.49
N GLU A 320 8.38 -7.83 -9.83
CA GLU A 320 7.95 -7.62 -11.22
C GLU A 320 8.30 -6.21 -11.70
N LYS A 321 8.07 -5.19 -10.86
CA LYS A 321 8.51 -3.82 -11.17
C LYS A 321 10.02 -3.71 -11.29
N PHE A 322 10.77 -4.38 -10.43
CA PHE A 322 12.23 -4.42 -10.56
C PHE A 322 12.66 -5.01 -11.91
N TYR A 323 12.04 -6.12 -12.30
CA TYR A 323 12.31 -6.74 -13.61
C TYR A 323 11.90 -5.85 -14.79
N GLU A 324 10.75 -5.17 -14.68
CA GLU A 324 10.24 -4.25 -15.71
C GLU A 324 11.24 -3.12 -16.02
N HIS A 325 11.96 -2.63 -15.01
CA HIS A 325 12.87 -1.50 -15.17
C HIS A 325 14.33 -1.87 -15.36
N HIS A 326 14.75 -3.01 -14.85
CA HIS A 326 16.16 -3.45 -14.93
C HIS A 326 16.39 -4.65 -15.85
N GLU A 327 15.31 -5.27 -16.37
CA GLU A 327 15.32 -6.47 -17.26
C GLU A 327 16.01 -7.70 -16.66
N ILE A 328 16.28 -7.69 -15.36
CA ILE A 328 16.89 -8.78 -14.60
C ILE A 328 16.12 -9.02 -13.30
N TYR A 329 16.18 -10.23 -12.75
CA TYR A 329 15.78 -10.49 -11.37
C TYR A 329 17.00 -10.45 -10.45
N PRO A 330 16.85 -9.98 -9.19
CA PRO A 330 17.94 -10.00 -8.23
C PRO A 330 18.26 -11.46 -7.87
N LYS A 331 19.53 -11.82 -7.80
CA LYS A 331 19.94 -13.17 -7.40
C LYS A 331 19.58 -13.46 -5.93
N TYR A 332 19.69 -12.45 -5.07
CA TYR A 332 19.49 -12.54 -3.63
C TYR A 332 18.45 -11.49 -3.17
N PRO A 333 17.15 -11.77 -3.32
CA PRO A 333 16.11 -10.94 -2.67
C PRO A 333 16.09 -11.21 -1.16
N VAL A 334 16.44 -10.20 -0.37
CA VAL A 334 16.57 -10.28 1.09
C VAL A 334 15.44 -9.50 1.76
N ALA A 335 14.56 -10.17 2.47
CA ALA A 335 13.40 -9.55 3.12
C ALA A 335 13.17 -10.08 4.55
N ASP A 336 12.29 -9.44 5.29
CA ASP A 336 11.95 -9.86 6.66
C ASP A 336 10.95 -11.04 6.67
N ALA A 337 10.54 -11.46 7.87
CA ALA A 337 9.60 -12.56 8.02
C ALA A 337 8.17 -12.24 7.55
N GLY A 338 7.84 -10.96 7.36
CA GLY A 338 6.54 -10.51 6.83
C GLY A 338 6.31 -10.93 5.39
N TYR A 339 7.39 -11.16 4.64
CA TYR A 339 7.35 -11.59 3.23
C TYR A 339 7.43 -13.12 3.06
N GLY A 340 7.80 -13.85 4.12
CA GLY A 340 8.06 -15.29 4.07
C GLY A 340 6.80 -16.10 3.88
N SER A 341 6.40 -16.36 2.65
CA SER A 341 5.28 -17.22 2.28
C SER A 341 5.72 -18.30 1.28
N PHE A 342 4.98 -19.41 1.25
CA PHE A 342 5.23 -20.48 0.28
C PHE A 342 5.16 -19.97 -1.16
N ASN A 343 4.19 -19.10 -1.47
CA ASN A 343 4.06 -18.53 -2.80
C ASN A 343 5.29 -17.70 -3.18
N ASN A 344 5.80 -16.88 -2.26
CA ASN A 344 6.96 -16.02 -2.52
C ASN A 344 8.25 -16.85 -2.68
N TYR A 345 8.43 -17.92 -1.90
CA TYR A 345 9.56 -18.85 -2.09
C TYR A 345 9.51 -19.56 -3.44
N LEU A 346 8.33 -20.04 -3.84
CA LEU A 346 8.17 -20.68 -5.14
C LEU A 346 8.35 -19.70 -6.30
N TYR A 347 7.87 -18.47 -6.15
CA TYR A 347 8.11 -17.41 -7.13
C TYR A 347 9.61 -17.20 -7.34
N CYS A 348 10.37 -17.03 -6.26
CA CYS A 348 11.83 -16.91 -6.34
C CYS A 348 12.46 -18.11 -7.02
N SER A 349 12.09 -19.33 -6.64
CA SER A 349 12.64 -20.55 -7.25
C SER A 349 12.37 -20.64 -8.74
N LYS A 350 11.18 -20.25 -9.20
CA LYS A 350 10.82 -20.23 -10.62
C LYS A 350 11.64 -19.26 -11.45
N HIS A 351 12.06 -18.16 -10.85
CA HIS A 351 12.83 -17.12 -11.53
C HIS A 351 14.34 -17.19 -11.23
N GLY A 352 14.81 -18.31 -10.67
CA GLY A 352 16.24 -18.54 -10.41
C GLY A 352 16.82 -17.71 -9.25
N MET A 353 15.97 -17.12 -8.42
CA MET A 353 16.38 -16.31 -7.28
C MET A 353 16.59 -17.18 -6.02
N GLU A 354 17.59 -16.87 -5.26
CA GLU A 354 17.83 -17.47 -3.94
C GLU A 354 17.14 -16.65 -2.83
N ALA A 355 15.92 -17.01 -2.47
CA ALA A 355 15.15 -16.29 -1.47
C ALA A 355 15.85 -16.26 -0.10
N CYS A 356 16.17 -15.07 0.39
CA CYS A 356 16.78 -14.81 1.69
C CYS A 356 15.78 -14.16 2.64
N MET A 357 14.60 -14.79 2.80
CA MET A 357 13.51 -14.33 3.66
C MET A 357 13.31 -15.28 4.82
N LYS A 358 13.10 -14.75 6.02
CA LYS A 358 12.66 -15.54 7.16
C LYS A 358 11.19 -15.92 7.01
N PHE A 359 10.75 -16.98 7.67
CA PHE A 359 9.32 -17.28 7.87
C PHE A 359 8.92 -16.98 9.33
N PRO A 360 7.65 -16.84 9.66
CA PRO A 360 7.21 -16.35 10.98
C PRO A 360 7.74 -17.15 12.19
N MET A 361 8.04 -18.43 12.00
CA MET A 361 8.56 -19.30 13.07
C MET A 361 10.08 -19.52 13.03
N PHE A 362 10.80 -18.85 12.14
CA PHE A 362 12.23 -19.04 11.89
C PHE A 362 13.07 -19.04 13.17
N PHE A 363 12.93 -18.03 14.01
CA PHE A 363 13.69 -17.95 15.27
C PHE A 363 13.37 -19.09 16.24
N LYS A 364 12.10 -19.50 16.33
CA LYS A 364 11.76 -20.65 17.18
C LYS A 364 12.35 -21.96 16.67
N GLU A 365 12.39 -22.13 15.34
CA GLU A 365 12.99 -23.32 14.73
C GLU A 365 14.52 -23.35 14.91
N THR A 366 15.19 -22.22 14.89
CA THR A 366 16.65 -22.15 14.88
C THR A 366 17.27 -21.97 16.26
N THR A 367 16.57 -21.32 17.21
CA THR A 367 17.14 -20.97 18.51
C THR A 367 16.46 -21.66 19.70
N ASN A 368 15.23 -22.13 19.55
CA ASN A 368 14.50 -22.76 20.67
C ASN A 368 14.53 -24.28 20.55
N LYS A 369 15.54 -24.91 21.18
CA LYS A 369 15.72 -26.36 21.18
C LYS A 369 14.48 -27.13 21.66
N LYS A 370 13.79 -26.65 22.71
CA LYS A 370 12.55 -27.27 23.21
C LYS A 370 11.44 -27.29 22.19
N TYR A 371 11.33 -26.23 21.38
CA TYR A 371 10.35 -26.15 20.30
C TYR A 371 10.75 -27.02 19.12
N HIS A 372 12.01 -26.96 18.70
CA HIS A 372 12.51 -27.73 17.55
C HIS A 372 12.41 -29.24 17.78
N GLU A 373 12.80 -29.71 18.98
CA GLU A 373 12.83 -31.13 19.35
C GLU A 373 11.54 -31.61 20.01
N ASP A 374 10.46 -30.79 20.08
CA ASP A 374 9.21 -31.23 20.72
C ASP A 374 8.61 -32.45 19.99
N PRO A 375 8.53 -33.62 20.67
CA PRO A 375 8.05 -34.87 20.05
C PRO A 375 6.57 -34.79 19.65
N PHE A 376 5.82 -33.79 20.14
CA PHE A 376 4.40 -33.64 19.78
C PHE A 376 4.18 -32.77 18.53
N ARG A 377 5.22 -32.26 17.93
CA ARG A 377 5.12 -31.59 16.62
C ARG A 377 5.05 -32.63 15.51
N ALA A 378 4.11 -32.44 14.59
CA ALA A 378 3.87 -33.38 13.49
C ALA A 378 5.11 -33.60 12.59
N VAL A 379 5.96 -32.58 12.45
CA VAL A 379 7.23 -32.64 11.66
C VAL A 379 8.26 -33.58 12.31
N ASN A 380 8.16 -33.83 13.61
CA ASN A 380 9.07 -34.69 14.38
C ASN A 380 8.55 -36.11 14.56
N PHE A 381 7.40 -36.46 13.99
CA PHE A 381 6.84 -37.80 14.08
C PHE A 381 7.70 -38.79 13.29
N LYS A 382 7.97 -39.93 13.91
CA LYS A 382 8.69 -41.02 13.26
C LYS A 382 7.86 -41.59 12.12
N THR A 383 8.53 -41.92 11.04
CA THR A 383 7.91 -42.58 9.89
C THR A 383 8.32 -44.07 9.92
N THR A 384 7.36 -44.97 9.78
CA THR A 384 7.63 -46.40 9.64
C THR A 384 8.19 -46.72 8.25
N VAL A 385 8.69 -47.95 8.07
CA VAL A 385 9.20 -48.43 6.78
C VAL A 385 8.13 -48.31 5.67
N ASP A 386 6.86 -48.56 6.05
CA ASP A 386 5.68 -48.45 5.16
C ASP A 386 5.23 -46.99 4.91
N GLY A 387 5.94 -46.01 5.42
CA GLY A 387 5.60 -44.58 5.25
C GLY A 387 4.52 -44.04 6.20
N ALA A 388 4.03 -44.83 7.15
CA ALA A 388 3.05 -44.39 8.13
C ALA A 388 3.69 -43.55 9.24
N LEU A 389 3.00 -42.47 9.64
CA LEU A 389 3.45 -41.60 10.73
C LEU A 389 3.08 -42.20 12.10
N LEU A 390 4.02 -42.20 13.05
CA LEU A 390 3.81 -42.64 14.41
C LEU A 390 3.75 -41.48 15.39
N CYS A 391 2.72 -41.46 16.23
CA CYS A 391 2.67 -40.47 17.33
C CYS A 391 3.70 -40.83 18.43
N PRO A 392 3.99 -39.94 19.39
CA PRO A 392 4.91 -40.21 20.49
C PRO A 392 4.53 -41.44 21.36
N ASN A 393 3.27 -41.86 21.31
CA ASN A 393 2.78 -43.07 21.99
C ASN A 393 2.78 -44.35 21.07
N GLY A 394 3.46 -44.29 19.91
CA GLY A 394 3.57 -45.43 18.99
C GLY A 394 2.33 -45.76 18.16
N LYS A 395 1.24 -45.00 18.27
CA LYS A 395 0.03 -45.20 17.47
C LYS A 395 0.21 -44.62 16.06
N LYS A 396 -0.37 -45.32 15.05
CA LYS A 396 -0.30 -44.90 13.65
C LYS A 396 -1.27 -43.76 13.35
N PHE A 397 -0.85 -42.86 12.47
CA PHE A 397 -1.72 -41.87 11.83
C PHE A 397 -2.15 -42.39 10.46
N LYS A 398 -3.47 -42.39 10.22
CA LYS A 398 -4.07 -42.77 8.94
C LYS A 398 -4.29 -41.51 8.12
N PHE A 399 -3.98 -41.54 6.82
CA PHE A 399 -4.35 -40.47 5.86
C PHE A 399 -5.87 -40.38 5.76
N VAL A 400 -6.43 -39.18 5.80
CA VAL A 400 -7.87 -38.95 5.71
C VAL A 400 -8.22 -38.33 4.37
N TYR A 401 -7.68 -37.12 4.07
CA TYR A 401 -7.91 -36.44 2.81
C TYR A 401 -6.84 -35.37 2.56
N ARG A 402 -6.82 -34.83 1.32
CA ARG A 402 -6.06 -33.64 0.95
C ARG A 402 -6.97 -32.42 0.96
N LYS A 403 -6.49 -31.33 1.49
CA LYS A 403 -7.17 -30.04 1.58
C LYS A 403 -6.45 -28.99 0.76
N ASN A 404 -7.19 -28.31 -0.12
CA ASN A 404 -6.68 -27.14 -0.81
C ASN A 404 -6.55 -25.95 0.15
N ILE A 405 -5.45 -25.20 0.03
CA ILE A 405 -5.21 -24.02 0.87
C ILE A 405 -5.74 -22.78 0.13
N ARG A 406 -6.53 -21.97 0.82
CA ARG A 406 -7.04 -20.70 0.29
C ARG A 406 -5.90 -19.74 -0.01
N GLY A 407 -6.03 -18.95 -1.10
CA GLY A 407 -5.01 -17.96 -1.50
C GLY A 407 -3.73 -18.57 -2.06
N ASN A 408 -3.76 -19.85 -2.40
CA ASN A 408 -2.63 -20.55 -2.99
C ASN A 408 -2.68 -20.48 -4.51
N GLN A 409 -1.69 -19.83 -5.11
CA GLN A 409 -1.58 -19.65 -6.57
C GLN A 409 -0.94 -20.86 -7.28
N TYR A 410 -0.32 -21.79 -6.55
CA TYR A 410 0.49 -22.88 -7.10
C TYR A 410 -0.09 -24.28 -6.80
N GLY A 411 -1.37 -24.39 -6.45
CA GLY A 411 -2.02 -25.67 -6.21
C GLY A 411 -1.58 -26.41 -4.94
N ARG A 412 -0.99 -25.71 -3.95
CA ARG A 412 -0.53 -26.31 -2.69
C ARG A 412 -1.67 -26.98 -1.93
N GLN A 413 -1.41 -28.20 -1.47
CA GLN A 413 -2.33 -28.99 -0.67
C GLN A 413 -1.72 -29.36 0.68
N GLU A 414 -2.56 -29.51 1.68
CA GLU A 414 -2.22 -30.08 2.98
C GLU A 414 -2.77 -31.49 3.06
N GLU A 415 -1.94 -32.39 3.53
CA GLU A 415 -2.36 -33.76 3.84
C GLU A 415 -2.86 -33.82 5.27
N ILE A 416 -4.10 -34.26 5.45
CA ILE A 416 -4.72 -34.39 6.75
C ILE A 416 -4.62 -35.85 7.18
N TYR A 417 -4.04 -36.07 8.36
CA TYR A 417 -3.91 -37.36 8.99
C TYR A 417 -4.64 -37.38 10.33
N GLU A 418 -5.19 -38.52 10.70
CA GLU A 418 -5.85 -38.73 11.99
C GLU A 418 -5.24 -39.94 12.73
N CYS A 419 -4.96 -39.76 14.00
CA CYS A 419 -4.49 -40.87 14.86
C CYS A 419 -5.56 -41.94 14.96
N GLU A 420 -5.17 -43.21 14.87
CA GLU A 420 -6.09 -44.33 14.88
C GLU A 420 -6.87 -44.46 16.20
N ASP A 421 -6.21 -44.19 17.33
CA ASP A 421 -6.83 -44.20 18.63
C ASP A 421 -6.09 -43.33 19.64
N CYS A 422 -6.80 -42.43 20.30
CA CYS A 422 -6.31 -41.55 21.36
C CYS A 422 -7.04 -41.79 22.70
N SER A 423 -7.86 -42.83 22.81
CA SER A 423 -8.54 -43.18 24.08
C SER A 423 -7.52 -43.69 25.09
N GLY A 424 -7.62 -43.23 26.35
CA GLY A 424 -6.70 -43.63 27.41
C GLY A 424 -5.22 -43.26 27.20
N CYS A 425 -4.91 -42.38 26.24
CA CYS A 425 -3.52 -41.97 25.94
C CYS A 425 -2.93 -41.14 27.10
N PRO A 426 -1.78 -41.53 27.68
CA PRO A 426 -1.16 -40.80 28.79
C PRO A 426 -0.70 -39.40 28.41
N TYR A 427 -0.56 -39.12 27.12
CA TYR A 427 -0.14 -37.82 26.60
C TYR A 427 -1.32 -36.98 26.08
N ALA A 428 -2.58 -37.36 26.30
CA ALA A 428 -3.76 -36.73 25.71
C ALA A 428 -3.82 -35.23 26.00
N GLU A 429 -3.63 -34.81 27.26
CA GLU A 429 -3.68 -33.39 27.67
C GLU A 429 -2.65 -32.51 26.94
N ARG A 430 -1.44 -33.01 26.75
CA ARG A 430 -0.37 -32.30 26.07
C ARG A 430 -0.50 -32.36 24.54
N CYS A 431 -1.05 -33.48 24.04
CA CYS A 431 -1.03 -33.83 22.63
C CYS A 431 -2.23 -33.29 21.85
N LYS A 432 -3.43 -33.24 22.47
CA LYS A 432 -4.67 -32.85 21.81
C LYS A 432 -5.48 -31.84 22.64
N LYS A 433 -6.23 -30.99 21.98
CA LYS A 433 -7.11 -29.99 22.62
C LYS A 433 -8.60 -30.32 22.47
N THR A 434 -8.92 -31.44 21.82
CA THR A 434 -10.30 -31.86 21.54
C THR A 434 -10.55 -33.24 22.08
N PRO A 435 -11.81 -33.62 22.36
CA PRO A 435 -12.15 -34.97 22.82
C PRO A 435 -11.90 -36.07 21.76
N HIS A 436 -11.88 -35.68 20.49
CA HIS A 436 -11.70 -36.59 19.36
C HIS A 436 -10.24 -37.03 19.18
N ASN A 437 -10.00 -38.01 18.30
CA ASN A 437 -8.66 -38.38 17.89
C ASN A 437 -7.90 -37.18 17.30
N ARG A 438 -6.58 -37.16 17.55
CA ARG A 438 -5.74 -36.06 17.07
C ARG A 438 -5.67 -36.05 15.54
N ARG A 439 -6.01 -34.89 14.93
CA ARG A 439 -5.75 -34.62 13.53
C ARG A 439 -4.54 -33.72 13.39
N ILE A 440 -3.73 -34.00 12.38
CA ILE A 440 -2.56 -33.21 12.01
C ILE A 440 -2.66 -32.84 10.52
N SER A 441 -2.13 -31.68 10.20
CA SER A 441 -1.96 -31.21 8.83
C SER A 441 -0.46 -31.19 8.50
N LEU A 442 -0.07 -31.82 7.41
CA LEU A 442 1.30 -31.85 6.93
C LEU A 442 1.39 -31.26 5.54
N ASN A 443 2.39 -30.40 5.36
CA ASN A 443 2.80 -29.88 4.09
C ASN A 443 4.30 -30.19 3.89
N ARG A 444 4.59 -31.29 3.22
CA ARG A 444 5.97 -31.76 3.04
C ARG A 444 6.80 -30.79 2.19
N GLU A 445 6.18 -30.18 1.19
CA GLU A 445 6.84 -29.19 0.31
C GLU A 445 7.23 -27.95 1.10
N LEU A 446 6.33 -27.40 1.91
CA LEU A 446 6.64 -26.26 2.78
C LEU A 446 7.73 -26.61 3.80
N THR A 447 7.67 -27.81 4.39
CA THR A 447 8.70 -28.26 5.34
C THR A 447 10.09 -28.32 4.67
N LYS A 448 10.15 -28.83 3.42
CA LYS A 448 11.40 -28.85 2.64
C LYS A 448 11.92 -27.45 2.36
N VAL A 449 11.05 -26.55 1.89
CA VAL A 449 11.41 -25.13 1.62
C VAL A 449 11.90 -24.45 2.90
N HIS A 450 11.24 -24.67 4.05
CA HIS A 450 11.71 -24.12 5.32
C HIS A 450 13.08 -24.64 5.73
N ALA A 451 13.37 -25.94 5.54
CA ALA A 451 14.69 -26.52 5.80
C ALA A 451 15.78 -25.89 4.92
N GLU A 452 15.51 -25.70 3.64
CA GLU A 452 16.41 -25.02 2.70
C GLU A 452 16.67 -23.57 3.12
N VAL A 453 15.61 -22.83 3.50
CA VAL A 453 15.72 -21.45 3.98
C VAL A 453 16.51 -21.37 5.28
N ILE A 454 16.31 -22.30 6.21
CA ILE A 454 17.13 -22.38 7.44
C ILE A 454 18.59 -22.57 7.08
N GLY A 455 18.92 -23.53 6.21
CA GLY A 455 20.28 -23.78 5.77
C GLY A 455 20.94 -22.53 5.20
N ARG A 456 20.28 -21.86 4.26
CA ARG A 456 20.80 -20.60 3.64
C ARG A 456 20.98 -19.45 4.63
N LEU A 457 20.03 -19.27 5.54
CA LEU A 457 20.03 -18.10 6.45
C LEU A 457 20.87 -18.32 7.72
N THR A 458 21.26 -19.54 8.04
CA THR A 458 22.11 -19.84 9.22
C THR A 458 23.59 -19.92 8.89
N ASP A 459 23.96 -19.97 7.62
CA ASP A 459 25.36 -19.88 7.19
C ASP A 459 25.92 -18.45 7.35
N THR A 460 27.23 -18.30 7.20
CA THR A 460 27.93 -17.02 7.32
C THR A 460 27.39 -15.96 6.36
N ARG A 461 27.12 -16.36 5.11
CA ARG A 461 26.60 -15.46 4.08
C ARG A 461 25.19 -15.00 4.41
N GLY A 462 24.29 -15.92 4.76
CA GLY A 462 22.92 -15.57 5.11
C GLY A 462 22.84 -14.71 6.36
N PHE A 463 23.77 -14.86 7.31
CA PHE A 463 23.89 -13.96 8.45
C PHE A 463 24.26 -12.54 8.00
N LEU A 464 25.23 -12.37 7.11
CA LEU A 464 25.65 -11.08 6.57
C LEU A 464 24.52 -10.41 5.78
N LEU A 465 23.85 -11.15 4.90
CA LEU A 465 22.70 -10.63 4.14
C LEU A 465 21.57 -10.10 5.04
N ARG A 466 21.23 -10.83 6.09
CA ARG A 466 20.22 -10.38 7.06
C ARG A 466 20.65 -9.14 7.83
N ARG A 467 21.92 -9.01 8.16
CA ARG A 467 22.50 -7.82 8.81
C ARG A 467 22.46 -6.61 7.88
N ASN A 468 22.89 -6.80 6.62
CA ASN A 468 22.89 -5.74 5.64
C ASN A 468 21.47 -5.24 5.33
N ARG A 469 20.46 -6.13 5.32
CA ARG A 469 19.06 -5.69 5.20
C ARG A 469 18.66 -4.69 6.28
N ALA A 470 19.02 -4.96 7.52
CA ALA A 470 18.71 -4.02 8.61
C ALA A 470 19.43 -2.68 8.41
N ILE A 471 20.68 -2.69 7.96
CA ILE A 471 21.45 -1.47 7.71
C ILE A 471 20.85 -0.67 6.55
N GLN A 472 20.64 -1.30 5.41
CA GLN A 472 20.19 -0.61 4.20
C GLN A 472 18.70 -0.29 4.23
N ALA A 473 17.84 -1.26 4.41
CA ALA A 473 16.40 -1.04 4.26
C ALA A 473 15.78 -0.32 5.48
N GLU A 474 16.16 -0.68 6.71
CA GLU A 474 15.69 0.03 7.89
C GLU A 474 16.37 1.41 8.00
N GLY A 475 17.63 1.53 7.55
CA GLY A 475 18.35 2.80 7.45
C GLY A 475 17.66 3.79 6.51
N THR A 476 17.28 3.37 5.31
CA THR A 476 16.56 4.20 4.34
C THR A 476 15.26 4.76 4.92
N PHE A 477 14.42 3.91 5.52
CA PHE A 477 13.21 4.40 6.18
C PHE A 477 13.49 5.23 7.43
N GLY A 478 14.62 4.99 8.10
CA GLY A 478 15.12 5.81 9.21
C GLY A 478 15.40 7.24 8.76
N VAL A 479 16.19 7.40 7.72
CA VAL A 479 16.49 8.70 7.10
C VAL A 479 15.21 9.39 6.64
N MET A 480 14.35 8.69 5.87
CA MET A 480 13.10 9.30 5.38
C MET A 480 12.22 9.81 6.52
N LYS A 481 12.00 9.00 7.58
CA LYS A 481 11.01 9.30 8.62
C LYS A 481 11.55 10.12 9.77
N ASN A 482 12.82 9.96 10.14
CA ASN A 482 13.40 10.63 11.30
C ASN A 482 14.20 11.86 10.90
N ASP A 483 15.13 11.72 9.93
CA ASP A 483 16.04 12.80 9.60
C ASP A 483 15.37 13.83 8.66
N ARG A 484 14.49 13.34 7.75
CA ARG A 484 13.73 14.17 6.82
C ARG A 484 12.27 14.40 7.24
N GLU A 485 11.87 13.93 8.41
CA GLU A 485 10.53 14.10 9.00
C GLU A 485 9.36 13.70 8.06
N TYR A 486 9.62 12.81 7.09
CA TYR A 486 8.61 12.33 6.15
C TYR A 486 7.94 11.04 6.68
N ASP A 487 7.06 11.19 7.64
CA ASP A 487 6.26 10.11 8.24
C ASP A 487 4.79 10.13 7.80
N ARG A 488 4.35 11.22 7.19
CA ARG A 488 2.99 11.46 6.73
C ARG A 488 2.96 12.00 5.31
N ILE A 489 2.10 11.40 4.48
CA ILE A 489 1.84 11.84 3.12
C ILE A 489 1.02 13.13 3.13
N VAL A 490 1.40 14.10 2.30
CA VAL A 490 0.75 15.40 2.20
C VAL A 490 -0.39 15.38 1.17
N ARG A 491 -0.23 14.63 0.09
CA ARG A 491 -1.18 14.57 -1.01
C ARG A 491 -2.28 13.52 -0.77
N ARG A 492 -3.33 13.55 -1.60
CA ARG A 492 -4.46 12.62 -1.55
C ARG A 492 -4.68 11.97 -2.92
N GLY A 493 -5.20 10.74 -2.90
CA GLY A 493 -5.43 9.93 -4.09
C GLY A 493 -4.16 9.25 -4.59
N MET A 494 -4.30 8.04 -5.12
CA MET A 494 -3.17 7.13 -5.43
C MET A 494 -2.12 7.79 -6.33
N ASP A 495 -2.52 8.42 -7.43
CA ASP A 495 -1.58 8.99 -8.41
C ASP A 495 -0.76 10.14 -7.81
N SER A 496 -1.42 11.04 -7.05
CA SER A 496 -0.73 12.13 -6.37
C SER A 496 0.20 11.64 -5.27
N VAL A 497 -0.19 10.58 -4.56
CA VAL A 497 0.63 9.95 -3.52
C VAL A 497 1.82 9.25 -4.14
N LYS A 498 1.63 8.49 -5.21
CA LYS A 498 2.75 7.88 -5.95
C LYS A 498 3.75 8.94 -6.40
N MET A 499 3.28 10.00 -7.06
CA MET A 499 4.14 11.11 -7.47
C MET A 499 4.94 11.68 -6.29
N GLU A 500 4.30 11.96 -5.14
CA GLU A 500 4.98 12.50 -3.96
C GLU A 500 6.07 11.55 -3.45
N VAL A 501 5.76 10.26 -3.33
CA VAL A 501 6.72 9.25 -2.83
C VAL A 501 7.88 9.07 -3.82
N PHE A 502 7.63 9.07 -5.13
CA PHE A 502 8.69 9.04 -6.13
C PHE A 502 9.61 10.26 -6.06
N LEU A 503 9.05 11.47 -5.88
CA LEU A 503 9.86 12.69 -5.72
C LEU A 503 10.72 12.66 -4.44
N VAL A 504 10.17 12.18 -3.32
CA VAL A 504 10.93 11.98 -2.09
C VAL A 504 12.06 10.97 -2.30
N SER A 505 11.80 9.89 -3.05
CA SER A 505 12.79 8.85 -3.34
C SER A 505 13.87 9.33 -4.32
N ILE A 506 13.54 10.18 -5.31
CA ILE A 506 14.53 10.85 -6.16
C ILE A 506 15.46 11.71 -5.29
N GLY A 507 14.89 12.49 -4.38
CA GLY A 507 15.68 13.32 -3.48
C GLY A 507 16.48 12.52 -2.45
N PHE A 508 16.13 11.25 -2.20
CA PHE A 508 16.90 10.34 -1.35
C PHE A 508 18.13 9.81 -2.11
N ASN A 509 17.93 9.30 -3.33
CA ASN A 509 19.00 8.80 -4.19
C ASN A 509 19.95 9.91 -4.66
#